data_ce74c8929ea71499af7437c0c64bf626
#
_entry.id   ce74c8929ea71499af7437c0c64bf626
#
_cell.length_a   1.000
_cell.length_b   1.000
_cell.length_c   1.000
_cell.angle_alpha   90.00
_cell.angle_beta   90.00
_cell.angle_gamma   90.00
#
_symmetry.space_group_name_H-M   'P 1'
#
loop_
_entity.id
_entity.type
_entity.pdbx_description
1 polymer ?
#
loop_
_entity_poly.entity_id
_entity_poly.type
_entity_poly.pdbx_seq_one_letter_code
_entity_poly.pdbx_strand_id
1 'polypeptide(L)'
;LHRYTHTRALPEMQTLLRTTHHYAIWDDHEFGPNDANGSWLHKDWALEAFDLFWANPTTGTPDLVGITSAFEYNDIDFVLLDNRYHRSSDNLVNRETQILGKDQIEWLIEILKYSRAPFKMVAVGGQFLNDAAVYETHAVYGSERQYLIDPIVEEKIQNVIFLTGDRHHTELSRYAAENGITIYDLTVSPLTARTHSDANEKNSLQVEHTLVSERNFGVLEFSGPRKDRSMKISIFDQNGLLKWEKRIESND
;
A
#
# COMPACT_ATOMS: atom_id res chain seq x y z
N LEU A 1 -8.03 19.13 8.36
CA LEU A 1 -7.24 19.53 9.55
C LEU A 1 -7.79 18.91 10.85
N HIS A 2 -9.11 19.07 11.14
CA HIS A 2 -9.69 18.63 12.43
C HIS A 2 -9.44 17.15 12.74
N ARG A 3 -9.61 16.24 11.78
CA ARG A 3 -9.35 14.79 11.98
C ARG A 3 -7.89 14.50 12.28
N TYR A 4 -6.96 15.13 11.57
CA TYR A 4 -5.53 15.00 11.83
C TYR A 4 -5.15 15.42 13.25
N THR A 5 -5.63 16.60 13.68
CA THR A 5 -5.35 17.09 15.04
C THR A 5 -6.00 16.23 16.12
N HIS A 6 -7.25 15.79 15.90
CA HIS A 6 -7.98 14.96 16.87
C HIS A 6 -7.28 13.60 17.08
N THR A 7 -6.96 12.88 16.01
CA THR A 7 -6.27 11.58 16.13
C THR A 7 -4.92 11.70 16.80
N ARG A 8 -4.14 12.74 16.45
CA ARG A 8 -2.82 12.98 17.06
C ARG A 8 -2.88 13.44 18.51
N ALA A 9 -4.00 13.96 18.96
CA ALA A 9 -4.20 14.36 20.36
C ALA A 9 -4.44 13.17 21.32
N LEU A 10 -4.71 11.98 20.78
CA LEU A 10 -4.90 10.79 21.62
C LEU A 10 -3.59 10.42 22.33
N PRO A 11 -3.61 10.14 23.66
CA PRO A 11 -2.40 9.82 24.42
C PRO A 11 -1.61 8.64 23.85
N GLU A 12 -2.30 7.60 23.36
CA GLU A 12 -1.72 6.42 22.76
C GLU A 12 -0.96 6.78 21.48
N MET A 13 -1.55 7.60 20.62
CA MET A 13 -0.91 8.12 19.41
C MET A 13 0.29 9.00 19.73
N GLN A 14 0.19 9.86 20.76
CA GLN A 14 1.30 10.70 21.19
C GLN A 14 2.52 9.87 21.61
N THR A 15 2.30 8.74 22.28
CA THR A 15 3.38 7.84 22.68
C THR A 15 4.07 7.25 21.46
N LEU A 16 3.31 6.76 20.50
CA LEU A 16 3.83 6.20 19.23
C LEU A 16 4.58 7.28 18.42
N LEU A 17 3.97 8.45 18.21
CA LEU A 17 4.53 9.54 17.41
C LEU A 17 5.84 10.11 17.95
N ARG A 18 6.11 10.00 19.26
CA ARG A 18 7.35 10.49 19.89
C ARG A 18 8.53 9.53 19.81
N THR A 19 8.29 8.26 19.52
CA THR A 19 9.28 7.19 19.66
C THR A 19 9.70 6.55 18.36
N THR A 20 8.97 6.79 17.26
CA THR A 20 9.20 6.17 15.97
C THR A 20 9.15 7.19 14.83
N HIS A 21 9.76 6.86 13.70
CA HIS A 21 9.56 7.58 12.44
C HIS A 21 8.20 7.20 11.86
N HIS A 22 7.54 8.17 11.22
CA HIS A 22 6.23 7.98 10.64
C HIS A 22 6.24 8.44 9.19
N TYR A 23 5.83 7.55 8.31
CA TYR A 23 5.57 7.83 6.90
C TYR A 23 4.14 7.44 6.60
N ALA A 24 3.52 8.08 5.63
CA ALA A 24 2.13 7.85 5.31
C ALA A 24 1.87 7.91 3.82
N ILE A 25 0.80 7.26 3.44
CA ILE A 25 0.03 7.51 2.23
C ILE A 25 -1.37 7.93 2.65
N TRP A 26 -2.14 8.45 1.73
CA TRP A 26 -3.57 8.67 1.92
C TRP A 26 -4.41 7.62 1.21
N ASP A 27 -5.67 7.58 1.55
CA ASP A 27 -6.73 7.01 0.76
C ASP A 27 -7.89 8.01 0.64
N ASP A 28 -9.12 7.57 0.39
CA ASP A 28 -10.25 8.45 0.10
C ASP A 28 -10.55 9.42 1.25
N HIS A 29 -10.62 8.94 2.47
CA HIS A 29 -11.04 9.74 3.63
C HIS A 29 -10.00 10.77 4.12
N GLU A 30 -8.73 10.61 3.82
CA GLU A 30 -7.69 11.63 4.00
C GLU A 30 -7.71 12.63 2.85
N PHE A 31 -7.99 12.15 1.64
CA PHE A 31 -8.03 12.95 0.43
C PHE A 31 -9.32 13.75 0.31
N GLY A 32 -10.50 13.13 0.52
CA GLY A 32 -11.80 13.77 0.30
C GLY A 32 -12.99 13.02 0.88
N PRO A 33 -14.15 13.15 0.27
CA PRO A 33 -15.30 12.29 0.54
C PRO A 33 -15.01 10.83 0.18
N ASN A 34 -15.85 9.91 0.68
CA ASN A 34 -15.80 8.51 0.29
C ASN A 34 -15.72 8.34 -1.23
N ASP A 35 -14.83 7.47 -1.70
CA ASP A 35 -14.55 7.19 -3.11
C ASP A 35 -14.07 8.41 -3.93
N ALA A 36 -13.58 9.47 -3.29
CA ALA A 36 -13.11 10.66 -3.98
C ALA A 36 -11.99 10.35 -4.97
N ASN A 37 -12.02 11.01 -6.11
CA ASN A 37 -11.06 10.87 -7.19
C ASN A 37 -10.44 12.22 -7.58
N GLY A 38 -9.55 12.25 -8.57
CA GLY A 38 -8.80 13.42 -9.01
C GLY A 38 -9.65 14.61 -9.49
N SER A 39 -10.97 14.43 -9.68
CA SER A 39 -11.88 15.53 -10.02
C SER A 39 -12.39 16.32 -8.81
N TRP A 40 -12.07 15.90 -7.59
CA TRP A 40 -12.51 16.60 -6.40
C TRP A 40 -11.91 18.00 -6.30
N LEU A 41 -12.77 18.99 -6.11
CA LEU A 41 -12.41 20.41 -6.22
C LEU A 41 -11.42 20.89 -5.14
N HIS A 42 -11.34 20.21 -4.01
CA HIS A 42 -10.50 20.60 -2.88
C HIS A 42 -9.27 19.72 -2.68
N LYS A 43 -8.89 18.96 -3.70
CA LYS A 43 -7.74 18.04 -3.64
C LYS A 43 -6.43 18.73 -3.27
N ASP A 44 -6.24 19.96 -3.71
CA ASP A 44 -5.03 20.73 -3.40
C ASP A 44 -4.97 21.11 -1.92
N TRP A 45 -6.12 21.39 -1.29
CA TRP A 45 -6.18 21.61 0.17
C TRP A 45 -5.96 20.32 0.96
N ALA A 46 -6.35 19.16 0.42
CA ALA A 46 -6.04 17.87 1.02
C ALA A 46 -4.53 17.61 0.97
N LEU A 47 -3.89 17.90 -0.16
CA LEU A 47 -2.44 17.80 -0.34
C LEU A 47 -1.69 18.70 0.66
N GLU A 48 -2.10 19.96 0.77
CA GLU A 48 -1.55 20.92 1.73
C GLU A 48 -1.71 20.43 3.19
N ALA A 49 -2.88 19.86 3.51
CA ALA A 49 -3.14 19.29 4.82
C ALA A 49 -2.27 18.04 5.08
N PHE A 50 -2.08 17.18 4.10
CA PHE A 50 -1.23 16.00 4.19
C PHE A 50 0.23 16.41 4.46
N ASP A 51 0.77 17.32 3.66
CA ASP A 51 2.13 17.83 3.77
C ASP A 51 2.41 18.48 5.14
N LEU A 52 1.40 19.16 5.70
CA LEU A 52 1.51 19.78 7.04
C LEU A 52 1.61 18.75 8.18
N PHE A 53 1.00 17.57 8.02
CA PHE A 53 0.88 16.58 9.11
C PHE A 53 1.81 15.38 8.97
N TRP A 54 2.38 15.13 7.81
CA TRP A 54 3.26 14.00 7.57
C TRP A 54 4.64 14.45 7.09
N ALA A 55 5.67 13.89 7.69
CA ALA A 55 7.06 14.20 7.35
C ALA A 55 7.62 13.18 6.35
N ASN A 56 6.89 12.90 5.30
CA ASN A 56 7.44 12.13 4.19
C ASN A 56 8.66 12.85 3.59
N PRO A 57 9.65 12.14 3.03
CA PRO A 57 10.84 12.77 2.46
C PRO A 57 10.52 13.78 1.35
N THR A 58 9.49 13.49 0.57
CA THR A 58 8.93 14.40 -0.46
C THR A 58 7.42 14.28 -0.47
N THR A 59 6.76 15.32 -1.01
CA THR A 59 5.34 15.31 -1.34
C THR A 59 5.22 15.52 -2.84
N GLY A 60 5.15 14.42 -3.58
CA GLY A 60 5.28 14.39 -5.04
C GLY A 60 6.72 14.43 -5.52
N THR A 61 6.86 14.49 -6.84
CA THR A 61 8.12 14.70 -7.56
C THR A 61 7.98 15.93 -8.45
N PRO A 62 9.05 16.46 -9.08
CA PRO A 62 8.93 17.60 -9.99
C PRO A 62 7.90 17.43 -11.10
N ASP A 63 7.67 16.17 -11.54
CA ASP A 63 6.77 15.85 -12.65
C ASP A 63 5.45 15.18 -12.19
N LEU A 64 5.33 14.83 -10.90
CA LEU A 64 4.16 14.15 -10.34
C LEU A 64 3.66 14.91 -9.11
N VAL A 65 2.60 15.69 -9.28
CA VAL A 65 1.90 16.33 -8.16
C VAL A 65 1.14 15.27 -7.36
N GLY A 66 1.14 15.37 -6.04
CA GLY A 66 0.49 14.41 -5.12
C GLY A 66 1.40 14.05 -3.95
N ILE A 67 1.17 12.90 -3.34
CA ILE A 67 1.93 12.44 -2.17
C ILE A 67 3.03 11.44 -2.48
N THR A 68 3.29 11.18 -3.77
CA THR A 68 4.27 10.19 -4.22
C THR A 68 5.66 10.49 -3.64
N SER A 69 6.30 9.48 -3.07
CA SER A 69 7.61 9.61 -2.43
C SER A 69 8.39 8.31 -2.50
N ALA A 70 9.72 8.37 -2.43
CA ALA A 70 10.56 7.18 -2.30
C ALA A 70 11.76 7.47 -1.40
N PHE A 71 12.17 6.46 -0.62
CA PHE A 71 13.34 6.54 0.25
C PHE A 71 13.90 5.16 0.56
N GLU A 72 15.16 5.13 0.94
CA GLU A 72 15.81 3.93 1.48
C GLU A 72 15.91 4.08 3.01
N TYR A 73 15.55 3.03 3.74
CA TYR A 73 15.82 2.91 5.17
C TYR A 73 16.64 1.65 5.43
N ASN A 74 17.86 1.81 5.94
CA ASN A 74 18.89 0.79 5.95
C ASN A 74 19.19 0.28 4.53
N ASP A 75 18.81 -0.94 4.20
CA ASP A 75 18.97 -1.55 2.88
C ASP A 75 17.63 -1.98 2.25
N ILE A 76 16.54 -1.40 2.70
CA ILE A 76 15.18 -1.64 2.19
C ILE A 76 14.68 -0.38 1.51
N ASP A 77 14.17 -0.52 0.30
CA ASP A 77 13.54 0.59 -0.42
C ASP A 77 12.05 0.67 -0.10
N PHE A 78 11.58 1.89 0.10
CA PHE A 78 10.18 2.22 0.30
C PHE A 78 9.72 3.18 -0.78
N VAL A 79 8.62 2.83 -1.43
CA VAL A 79 7.94 3.68 -2.42
C VAL A 79 6.52 3.91 -1.93
N LEU A 80 6.14 5.17 -1.79
CA LEU A 80 4.82 5.60 -1.35
C LEU A 80 4.07 6.12 -2.58
N LEU A 81 2.93 5.53 -2.90
CA LEU A 81 2.14 5.87 -4.08
C LEU A 81 0.91 6.69 -3.72
N ASP A 82 0.45 7.45 -4.69
CA ASP A 82 -0.78 8.23 -4.65
C ASP A 82 -1.87 7.55 -5.48
N ASN A 83 -2.90 7.05 -4.84
CA ASN A 83 -4.03 6.40 -5.49
C ASN A 83 -5.27 7.31 -5.64
N ARG A 84 -5.13 8.62 -5.39
CA ARG A 84 -6.29 9.55 -5.38
C ARG A 84 -6.13 10.76 -6.28
N TYR A 85 -5.00 11.43 -6.25
CA TYR A 85 -4.80 12.74 -6.91
C TYR A 85 -5.02 12.66 -8.43
N HIS A 86 -4.62 11.54 -9.05
CA HIS A 86 -4.72 11.27 -10.49
C HIS A 86 -5.80 10.24 -10.85
N ARG A 87 -6.51 9.73 -9.85
CA ARG A 87 -7.54 8.72 -10.06
C ARG A 87 -8.68 9.25 -10.93
N SER A 88 -9.08 8.47 -11.93
CA SER A 88 -10.30 8.71 -12.69
C SER A 88 -11.53 8.13 -11.99
N SER A 89 -12.71 8.51 -12.43
CA SER A 89 -13.93 7.78 -12.08
C SER A 89 -13.86 6.37 -12.68
N ASP A 90 -14.26 5.36 -11.92
CA ASP A 90 -14.37 3.97 -12.33
C ASP A 90 -15.51 3.69 -13.34
N ASN A 91 -16.45 4.63 -13.46
CA ASN A 91 -17.63 4.53 -14.33
C ASN A 91 -17.51 5.32 -15.63
N LEU A 92 -16.33 5.63 -16.12
CA LEU A 92 -16.14 6.33 -17.39
C LEU A 92 -16.50 5.44 -18.58
N VAL A 93 -17.41 5.92 -19.42
CA VAL A 93 -17.81 5.22 -20.63
C VAL A 93 -16.86 5.55 -21.78
N ASN A 94 -16.35 4.53 -22.46
CA ASN A 94 -15.45 4.65 -23.62
C ASN A 94 -14.13 5.41 -23.33
N ARG A 95 -13.63 5.30 -22.12
CA ARG A 95 -12.31 5.84 -21.70
C ARG A 95 -11.60 4.82 -20.82
N GLU A 96 -10.30 4.81 -20.91
CA GLU A 96 -9.48 4.07 -19.96
C GLU A 96 -9.62 4.72 -18.58
N THR A 97 -9.80 3.88 -17.57
CA THR A 97 -9.85 4.28 -16.17
C THR A 97 -8.49 4.03 -15.53
N GLN A 98 -8.13 4.87 -14.57
CA GLN A 98 -6.86 4.78 -13.86
C GLN A 98 -7.06 5.07 -12.38
N ILE A 99 -6.23 4.46 -11.55
CA ILE A 99 -6.13 4.74 -10.11
C ILE A 99 -4.80 5.43 -9.77
N LEU A 100 -3.70 4.96 -10.34
CA LEU A 100 -2.36 5.52 -10.16
C LEU A 100 -1.97 6.51 -11.27
N GLY A 101 -2.36 6.21 -12.48
CA GLY A 101 -1.95 6.92 -13.69
C GLY A 101 -0.61 6.42 -14.25
N LYS A 102 -0.49 6.54 -15.57
CA LYS A 102 0.64 5.98 -16.30
C LYS A 102 1.99 6.55 -15.83
N ASP A 103 2.09 7.86 -15.66
CA ASP A 103 3.36 8.51 -15.31
C ASP A 103 3.89 8.04 -13.95
N GLN A 104 2.99 7.81 -12.98
CA GLN A 104 3.39 7.28 -11.68
C GLN A 104 3.83 5.81 -11.78
N ILE A 105 3.18 5.01 -12.61
CA ILE A 105 3.57 3.60 -12.83
C ILE A 105 4.94 3.52 -13.50
N GLU A 106 5.18 4.30 -14.56
CA GLU A 106 6.49 4.33 -15.20
C GLU A 106 7.60 4.75 -14.22
N TRP A 107 7.35 5.79 -13.43
CA TRP A 107 8.26 6.23 -12.39
C TRP A 107 8.54 5.12 -11.35
N LEU A 108 7.50 4.39 -10.92
CA LEU A 108 7.65 3.27 -10.00
C LEU A 108 8.51 2.16 -10.61
N ILE A 109 8.24 1.77 -11.85
CA ILE A 109 8.99 0.71 -12.54
C ILE A 109 10.46 1.06 -12.67
N GLU A 110 10.80 2.30 -13.03
CA GLU A 110 12.19 2.76 -13.09
C GLU A 110 12.89 2.66 -11.73
N ILE A 111 12.23 3.05 -10.64
CA ILE A 111 12.77 2.89 -9.28
C ILE A 111 12.99 1.42 -8.94
N LEU A 112 11.99 0.58 -9.15
CA LEU A 112 12.07 -0.84 -8.82
C LEU A 112 13.17 -1.55 -9.61
N LYS A 113 13.32 -1.21 -10.87
CA LYS A 113 14.35 -1.75 -11.77
C LYS A 113 15.77 -1.31 -11.38
N TYR A 114 15.93 -0.05 -10.99
CA TYR A 114 17.21 0.49 -10.53
C TYR A 114 17.62 0.00 -9.14
N SER A 115 16.65 -0.33 -8.31
CA SER A 115 16.84 -0.75 -6.93
C SER A 115 17.70 -2.02 -6.81
N ARG A 116 18.62 -2.00 -5.85
CA ARG A 116 19.40 -3.16 -5.42
C ARG A 116 19.09 -3.59 -3.99
N ALA A 117 17.99 -3.08 -3.45
CA ALA A 117 17.51 -3.46 -2.14
C ALA A 117 17.05 -4.93 -2.14
N PRO A 118 17.32 -5.70 -1.09
CA PRO A 118 16.81 -7.07 -0.97
C PRO A 118 15.29 -7.13 -0.92
N PHE A 119 14.61 -6.10 -0.42
CA PHE A 119 13.15 -5.95 -0.47
C PHE A 119 12.77 -4.55 -0.92
N LYS A 120 11.69 -4.46 -1.70
CA LYS A 120 11.10 -3.22 -2.21
C LYS A 120 9.66 -3.14 -1.72
N MET A 121 9.43 -2.24 -0.76
CA MET A 121 8.14 -2.06 -0.11
C MET A 121 7.38 -0.96 -0.83
N VAL A 122 6.24 -1.27 -1.43
CA VAL A 122 5.40 -0.33 -2.20
C VAL A 122 4.10 -0.10 -1.45
N ALA A 123 3.95 1.06 -0.81
CA ALA A 123 2.73 1.39 -0.09
C ALA A 123 1.72 2.10 -1.03
N VAL A 124 0.49 1.62 -1.04
CA VAL A 124 -0.61 2.18 -1.83
C VAL A 124 -1.95 1.95 -1.11
N GLY A 125 -2.88 2.88 -1.22
CA GLY A 125 -4.24 2.71 -0.74
C GLY A 125 -5.02 1.70 -1.59
N GLY A 126 -5.92 0.92 -0.98
CA GLY A 126 -6.64 -0.16 -1.62
C GLY A 126 -5.79 -1.39 -1.94
N GLN A 127 -6.42 -2.55 -2.06
CA GLN A 127 -5.72 -3.81 -2.37
C GLN A 127 -5.25 -3.86 -3.82
N PHE A 128 -3.98 -4.21 -4.02
CA PHE A 128 -3.38 -4.31 -5.35
C PHE A 128 -3.58 -5.70 -5.99
N LEU A 129 -3.28 -6.78 -5.27
CA LEU A 129 -3.32 -8.14 -5.82
C LEU A 129 -4.68 -8.84 -5.70
N ASN A 130 -5.59 -8.36 -4.86
CA ASN A 130 -6.92 -8.96 -4.79
C ASN A 130 -7.58 -8.93 -6.17
N ASP A 131 -7.97 -10.09 -6.70
CA ASP A 131 -8.55 -10.24 -8.03
C ASP A 131 -10.09 -10.10 -8.06
N ALA A 132 -10.72 -9.95 -6.92
CA ALA A 132 -12.12 -9.57 -6.83
C ALA A 132 -12.27 -8.07 -7.19
N ALA A 133 -12.99 -7.80 -8.30
CA ALA A 133 -13.29 -6.43 -8.73
C ALA A 133 -14.44 -5.84 -7.91
N VAL A 134 -14.18 -5.57 -6.65
CA VAL A 134 -15.16 -5.07 -5.67
C VAL A 134 -14.60 -3.86 -4.93
N TYR A 135 -15.50 -2.98 -4.49
CA TYR A 135 -15.13 -1.74 -3.82
C TYR A 135 -14.07 -0.98 -4.64
N GLU A 136 -12.94 -0.67 -4.09
CA GLU A 136 -11.86 0.08 -4.75
C GLU A 136 -10.58 -0.74 -4.94
N THR A 137 -10.68 -2.09 -5.00
CA THR A 137 -9.53 -2.91 -5.35
C THR A 137 -8.99 -2.53 -6.72
N HIS A 138 -7.67 -2.67 -6.92
CA HIS A 138 -7.05 -2.40 -8.23
C HIS A 138 -7.57 -3.34 -9.35
N ALA A 139 -8.27 -4.42 -9.00
CA ALA A 139 -8.95 -5.28 -9.98
C ALA A 139 -10.08 -4.54 -10.74
N VAL A 140 -10.68 -3.50 -10.16
CA VAL A 140 -11.63 -2.60 -10.86
C VAL A 140 -10.94 -1.86 -12.01
N TYR A 141 -9.64 -1.62 -11.90
CA TYR A 141 -8.76 -0.99 -12.89
C TYR A 141 -7.84 -2.03 -13.55
N GLY A 142 -8.41 -3.13 -13.99
CA GLY A 142 -7.68 -4.33 -14.41
C GLY A 142 -6.59 -4.10 -15.46
N SER A 143 -6.83 -3.22 -16.44
CA SER A 143 -5.83 -2.88 -17.47
C SER A 143 -4.62 -2.15 -16.88
N GLU A 144 -4.84 -1.19 -15.98
CA GLU A 144 -3.76 -0.47 -15.31
C GLU A 144 -3.00 -1.38 -14.33
N ARG A 145 -3.73 -2.21 -13.57
CA ARG A 145 -3.12 -3.22 -12.70
C ARG A 145 -2.20 -4.15 -13.49
N GLN A 146 -2.63 -4.65 -14.63
CA GLN A 146 -1.81 -5.51 -15.48
C GLN A 146 -0.61 -4.75 -16.05
N TYR A 147 -0.80 -3.49 -16.46
CA TYR A 147 0.26 -2.61 -16.92
C TYR A 147 1.39 -2.40 -15.89
N LEU A 148 1.09 -2.52 -14.60
CA LEU A 148 2.10 -2.50 -13.53
C LEU A 148 2.70 -3.90 -13.27
N ILE A 149 1.91 -4.97 -13.33
CA ILE A 149 2.40 -6.34 -13.08
C ILE A 149 3.37 -6.80 -14.17
N ASP A 150 3.02 -6.57 -15.45
CA ASP A 150 3.79 -7.07 -16.59
C ASP A 150 5.26 -6.65 -16.56
N PRO A 151 5.63 -5.36 -16.40
CA PRO A 151 7.03 -4.97 -16.32
C PRO A 151 7.78 -5.56 -15.11
N ILE A 152 7.12 -5.72 -13.96
CA ILE A 152 7.74 -6.36 -12.79
C ILE A 152 8.14 -7.80 -13.13
N VAL A 153 7.28 -8.51 -13.83
CA VAL A 153 7.51 -9.91 -14.25
C VAL A 153 8.53 -10.00 -15.38
N GLU A 154 8.37 -9.21 -16.44
CA GLU A 154 9.23 -9.24 -17.64
C GLU A 154 10.68 -8.83 -17.33
N GLU A 155 10.87 -7.78 -16.54
CA GLU A 155 12.18 -7.30 -16.12
C GLU A 155 12.76 -8.10 -14.94
N LYS A 156 12.03 -9.12 -14.47
CA LYS A 156 12.41 -10.00 -13.36
C LYS A 156 12.75 -9.25 -12.08
N ILE A 157 11.95 -8.26 -11.75
CA ILE A 157 12.12 -7.47 -10.52
C ILE A 157 11.66 -8.31 -9.33
N GLN A 158 12.60 -8.66 -8.46
CA GLN A 158 12.35 -9.55 -7.32
C GLN A 158 11.94 -8.78 -6.06
N ASN A 159 11.26 -9.47 -5.16
CA ASN A 159 10.98 -9.03 -3.78
C ASN A 159 10.19 -7.71 -3.71
N VAL A 160 9.21 -7.56 -4.60
CA VAL A 160 8.24 -6.47 -4.55
C VAL A 160 7.10 -6.87 -3.63
N ILE A 161 6.92 -6.09 -2.58
CA ILE A 161 5.87 -6.29 -1.56
C ILE A 161 5.00 -5.04 -1.54
N PHE A 162 3.74 -5.17 -1.91
CA PHE A 162 2.77 -4.12 -1.72
C PHE A 162 2.30 -4.10 -0.27
N LEU A 163 2.17 -2.90 0.30
CA LEU A 163 1.56 -2.63 1.60
C LEU A 163 0.29 -1.85 1.36
N THR A 164 -0.84 -2.45 1.68
CA THR A 164 -2.16 -1.92 1.35
C THR A 164 -3.08 -1.83 2.56
N GLY A 165 -4.21 -1.14 2.41
CA GLY A 165 -5.18 -0.92 3.48
C GLY A 165 -6.62 -0.93 2.98
N ASP A 166 -7.43 0.00 3.48
CA ASP A 166 -8.81 0.29 3.10
C ASP A 166 -9.85 -0.80 3.46
N ARG A 167 -9.57 -2.05 3.20
CA ARG A 167 -10.53 -3.17 3.18
C ARG A 167 -11.11 -3.57 4.54
N HIS A 168 -10.70 -2.95 5.62
CA HIS A 168 -11.16 -3.22 6.98
C HIS A 168 -11.00 -4.69 7.42
N HIS A 169 -10.09 -5.41 6.79
CA HIS A 169 -9.56 -6.72 7.17
C HIS A 169 -8.09 -6.82 6.78
N THR A 170 -7.39 -7.77 7.30
CA THR A 170 -5.99 -8.07 6.94
C THR A 170 -5.94 -9.40 6.20
N GLU A 171 -5.17 -9.44 5.12
CA GLU A 171 -4.82 -10.67 4.42
C GLU A 171 -3.48 -10.51 3.69
N LEU A 172 -2.87 -11.63 3.35
CA LEU A 172 -1.72 -11.69 2.46
C LEU A 172 -2.16 -12.29 1.14
N SER A 173 -1.90 -11.61 0.03
CA SER A 173 -2.07 -12.14 -1.32
C SER A 173 -0.72 -12.42 -1.97
N ARG A 174 -0.66 -13.42 -2.85
CA ARG A 174 0.55 -13.83 -3.55
C ARG A 174 0.25 -14.08 -5.01
N TYR A 175 0.93 -13.35 -5.88
CA TYR A 175 0.99 -13.62 -7.31
C TYR A 175 2.32 -14.30 -7.63
N ALA A 176 2.28 -15.46 -8.29
CA ALA A 176 3.46 -16.21 -8.71
C ALA A 176 3.45 -16.34 -10.25
N ALA A 177 4.39 -15.70 -10.92
CA ALA A 177 4.53 -15.77 -12.36
C ALA A 177 5.26 -17.07 -12.77
N GLU A 178 5.04 -17.50 -14.03
CA GLU A 178 5.64 -18.72 -14.59
C GLU A 178 7.18 -18.66 -14.62
N ASN A 179 7.77 -17.47 -14.71
CA ASN A 179 9.21 -17.27 -14.72
C ASN A 179 9.85 -17.26 -13.32
N GLY A 180 9.07 -17.54 -12.27
CA GLY A 180 9.50 -17.63 -10.87
C GLY A 180 9.40 -16.31 -10.10
N ILE A 181 9.01 -15.20 -10.73
CA ILE A 181 8.79 -13.93 -10.03
C ILE A 181 7.57 -14.03 -9.13
N THR A 182 7.73 -13.61 -7.89
CA THR A 182 6.65 -13.56 -6.91
C THR A 182 6.44 -12.12 -6.43
N ILE A 183 5.18 -11.68 -6.44
CA ILE A 183 4.76 -10.40 -5.90
C ILE A 183 3.83 -10.70 -4.72
N TYR A 184 4.02 -10.00 -3.61
CA TYR A 184 3.14 -10.08 -2.45
C TYR A 184 2.36 -8.78 -2.27
N ASP A 185 1.16 -8.89 -1.73
CA ASP A 185 0.35 -7.76 -1.27
C ASP A 185 -0.11 -8.07 0.16
N LEU A 186 0.40 -7.30 1.09
CA LEU A 186 0.04 -7.37 2.49
C LEU A 186 -0.95 -6.25 2.81
N THR A 187 -2.22 -6.58 2.85
CA THR A 187 -3.26 -5.69 3.37
C THR A 187 -3.27 -5.73 4.88
N VAL A 188 -3.17 -4.58 5.54
CA VAL A 188 -3.25 -4.46 7.01
C VAL A 188 -4.26 -3.39 7.38
N SER A 189 -5.44 -3.81 7.83
CA SER A 189 -6.59 -2.96 8.12
C SER A 189 -7.58 -3.71 9.03
N PRO A 190 -8.39 -3.03 9.87
CA PRO A 190 -8.30 -1.65 10.26
C PRO A 190 -7.51 -1.45 11.56
N LEU A 191 -6.91 -0.26 11.75
CA LEU A 191 -6.34 0.12 13.05
C LEU A 191 -7.44 0.57 14.03
N THR A 192 -8.34 1.45 13.60
CA THR A 192 -9.39 2.06 14.45
C THR A 192 -10.79 2.00 13.86
N ALA A 193 -10.94 1.80 12.57
CA ALA A 193 -12.23 1.74 11.87
C ALA A 193 -13.03 0.50 12.26
N ARG A 194 -14.22 0.38 11.68
CA ARG A 194 -15.02 -0.85 11.79
C ARG A 194 -14.35 -1.96 11.00
N THR A 195 -14.52 -3.18 11.45
CA THR A 195 -14.06 -4.36 10.72
C THR A 195 -15.09 -4.82 9.70
N HIS A 196 -14.63 -5.37 8.59
CA HIS A 196 -15.44 -6.09 7.63
C HIS A 196 -15.01 -7.55 7.58
N SER A 197 -15.97 -8.46 7.60
CA SER A 197 -15.76 -9.87 7.33
C SER A 197 -16.49 -10.22 6.04
N ASP A 198 -15.83 -10.00 4.90
CA ASP A 198 -16.39 -10.41 3.61
C ASP A 198 -16.10 -11.90 3.34
N ALA A 199 -16.77 -12.75 4.11
CA ALA A 199 -16.70 -14.21 3.94
C ALA A 199 -17.13 -14.68 2.52
N ASN A 200 -17.73 -13.81 1.71
CA ASN A 200 -18.19 -14.10 0.36
C ASN A 200 -17.30 -13.56 -0.75
N GLU A 201 -16.29 -12.76 -0.41
CA GLU A 201 -15.34 -12.26 -1.39
C GLU A 201 -14.31 -13.35 -1.69
N LYS A 202 -14.18 -13.66 -2.98
CA LYS A 202 -13.20 -14.67 -3.44
C LYS A 202 -11.99 -13.97 -4.02
N ASN A 203 -10.97 -13.78 -3.21
CA ASN A 203 -9.64 -13.46 -3.68
C ASN A 203 -8.88 -14.77 -3.97
N SER A 204 -8.68 -15.10 -5.25
CA SER A 204 -8.01 -16.35 -5.64
C SER A 204 -6.51 -16.34 -5.33
N LEU A 205 -5.93 -15.16 -5.07
CA LEU A 205 -4.52 -14.98 -4.74
C LEU A 205 -4.27 -14.95 -3.22
N GLN A 206 -5.33 -15.04 -2.41
CA GLN A 206 -5.19 -15.05 -0.95
C GLN A 206 -4.35 -16.25 -0.48
N VAL A 207 -3.39 -15.97 0.37
CA VAL A 207 -2.64 -17.01 1.08
C VAL A 207 -3.53 -17.57 2.21
N GLU A 208 -3.71 -18.87 2.24
CA GLU A 208 -4.57 -19.53 3.21
C GLU A 208 -4.19 -19.17 4.66
N HIS A 209 -5.19 -19.02 5.51
CA HIS A 209 -5.08 -18.72 6.95
C HIS A 209 -4.48 -17.36 7.31
N THR A 210 -4.48 -16.40 6.37
CA THR A 210 -3.97 -15.04 6.63
C THR A 210 -5.07 -14.00 6.87
N LEU A 211 -6.35 -14.33 6.67
CA LEU A 211 -7.46 -13.43 6.89
C LEU A 211 -7.65 -13.12 8.39
N VAL A 212 -7.64 -11.83 8.74
CA VAL A 212 -7.94 -11.32 10.08
C VAL A 212 -9.00 -10.21 9.97
N SER A 213 -10.18 -10.47 10.53
CA SER A 213 -11.34 -9.55 10.49
C SER A 213 -11.55 -8.83 11.83
N GLU A 214 -10.48 -8.60 12.57
CA GLU A 214 -10.46 -7.85 13.82
C GLU A 214 -9.61 -6.60 13.65
N ARG A 215 -9.71 -5.63 14.56
CA ARG A 215 -8.73 -4.53 14.62
C ARG A 215 -7.35 -5.08 14.87
N ASN A 216 -6.40 -4.68 14.05
CA ASN A 216 -5.09 -5.31 14.04
C ASN A 216 -4.01 -4.33 13.56
N PHE A 217 -2.77 -4.77 13.68
CA PHE A 217 -1.59 -4.12 13.11
C PHE A 217 -0.55 -5.15 12.71
N GLY A 218 0.28 -4.79 11.76
CA GLY A 218 1.38 -5.62 11.26
C GLY A 218 2.73 -5.13 11.77
N VAL A 219 3.63 -6.08 12.02
CA VAL A 219 5.05 -5.83 12.30
C VAL A 219 5.87 -6.56 11.26
N LEU A 220 6.77 -5.83 10.60
CA LEU A 220 7.73 -6.37 9.64
C LEU A 220 9.13 -6.31 10.25
N GLU A 221 9.74 -7.47 10.45
CA GLU A 221 11.10 -7.60 10.99
C GLU A 221 12.05 -8.05 9.89
N PHE A 222 13.04 -7.21 9.56
CA PHE A 222 14.09 -7.54 8.61
C PHE A 222 15.34 -8.02 9.34
N SER A 223 15.86 -9.18 8.95
CA SER A 223 17.02 -9.82 9.59
C SER A 223 17.92 -10.52 8.58
N GLY A 224 19.09 -10.98 9.03
CA GLY A 224 20.09 -11.61 8.17
C GLY A 224 20.99 -10.63 7.44
N PRO A 225 22.03 -11.09 6.74
CA PRO A 225 22.92 -10.25 5.94
C PRO A 225 22.22 -9.78 4.67
N ARG A 226 22.70 -8.69 4.06
CA ARG A 226 22.07 -8.07 2.86
C ARG A 226 21.81 -9.06 1.70
N LYS A 227 22.71 -10.04 1.50
CA LYS A 227 22.60 -11.03 0.41
C LYS A 227 21.69 -12.22 0.75
N ASP A 228 21.23 -12.28 1.98
CA ASP A 228 20.38 -13.34 2.51
C ASP A 228 19.43 -12.71 3.56
N ARG A 229 18.74 -11.65 3.10
CA ARG A 229 17.81 -10.89 3.94
C ARG A 229 16.50 -11.64 4.06
N SER A 230 15.98 -11.70 5.26
CA SER A 230 14.70 -12.30 5.59
C SER A 230 13.76 -11.24 6.12
N MET A 231 12.51 -11.28 5.70
CA MET A 231 11.42 -10.48 6.22
C MET A 231 10.43 -11.39 6.95
N LYS A 232 10.21 -11.14 8.23
CA LYS A 232 9.15 -11.79 9.00
C LYS A 232 7.97 -10.83 9.13
N ILE A 233 6.81 -11.27 8.69
CA ILE A 233 5.51 -10.59 8.84
C ILE A 233 4.84 -11.19 10.08
N SER A 234 4.41 -10.37 11.01
CA SER A 234 3.61 -10.80 12.17
C SER A 234 2.39 -9.90 12.31
N ILE A 235 1.20 -10.48 12.35
CA ILE A 235 -0.06 -9.74 12.53
C ILE A 235 -0.57 -9.97 13.95
N PHE A 236 -0.86 -8.86 14.63
CA PHE A 236 -1.36 -8.84 16.00
C PHE A 236 -2.73 -8.18 16.06
N ASP A 237 -3.61 -8.67 16.92
CA ASP A 237 -4.86 -7.95 17.21
C ASP A 237 -4.62 -6.69 18.09
N GLN A 238 -5.69 -5.94 18.34
CA GLN A 238 -5.66 -4.73 19.16
C GLN A 238 -5.15 -4.96 20.61
N ASN A 239 -5.10 -6.20 21.09
CA ASN A 239 -4.62 -6.57 22.42
C ASN A 239 -3.17 -7.07 22.41
N GLY A 240 -2.53 -7.11 21.23
CA GLY A 240 -1.19 -7.63 21.04
C GLY A 240 -1.11 -9.15 20.95
N LEU A 241 -2.23 -9.85 20.74
CA LEU A 241 -2.23 -11.29 20.52
C LEU A 241 -1.86 -11.59 19.07
N LEU A 242 -0.84 -12.42 18.88
CA LEU A 242 -0.41 -12.88 17.57
C LEU A 242 -1.53 -13.69 16.88
N LYS A 243 -1.89 -13.28 15.66
CA LYS A 243 -2.89 -13.97 14.82
C LYS A 243 -2.21 -14.95 13.86
N TRP A 244 -1.19 -14.49 13.16
CA TRP A 244 -0.34 -15.32 12.31
C TRP A 244 1.01 -14.66 12.07
N GLU A 245 1.99 -15.46 11.64
CA GLU A 245 3.26 -14.98 11.14
C GLU A 245 3.69 -15.74 9.89
N LYS A 246 4.46 -15.07 9.05
CA LYS A 246 5.04 -15.64 7.83
C LYS A 246 6.42 -15.04 7.57
N ARG A 247 7.33 -15.86 7.08
CA ARG A 247 8.68 -15.44 6.67
C ARG A 247 8.79 -15.49 5.14
N ILE A 248 9.45 -14.51 4.58
CA ILE A 248 9.80 -14.40 3.15
C ILE A 248 11.30 -14.16 3.08
N GLU A 249 12.00 -14.96 2.30
CA GLU A 249 13.44 -14.83 2.08
C GLU A 249 13.70 -14.03 0.79
N SER A 250 14.78 -13.24 0.76
CA SER A 250 15.11 -12.42 -0.42
C SER A 250 15.64 -13.25 -1.61
N ASN A 251 15.86 -14.53 -1.42
CA ASN A 251 16.37 -15.46 -2.45
C ASN A 251 15.31 -16.49 -2.88
N ASP A 252 14.06 -16.34 -2.44
CA ASP A 252 12.93 -17.23 -2.79
C ASP A 252 12.33 -16.90 -4.17
#